data_7f9583e081750dc8549692a8e9c93369
#
_entry.id   7f9583e081750dc8549692a8e9c93369
#
_cell.length_a   1.000
_cell.length_b   1.000
_cell.length_c   1.000
_cell.angle_alpha   90.00
_cell.angle_beta   90.00
_cell.angle_gamma   90.00
#
_symmetry.space_group_name_H-M   'P 1'
#
loop_
_entity.id
_entity.type
_entity.pdbx_description
1 polymer ?
#
loop_
_entity_poly.entity_id
_entity_poly.type
_entity_poly.pdbx_seq_one_letter_code
_entity_poly.pdbx_strand_id
1 'polypeptide(L)'
;MWRARVPDPLQIKLLCAARERFGLSPLVIHTNYLVNLASLDPVIRAKSIDAFRGELQRAIAIGAEYLVVHPGSYRGHSVEEGIAAFALGLRDAAEGLPPHQLTVLLENTAGAGCHLGGKFEELRSIRDLTAELTDLPVGYCLDTCHLLAAGFDIVTVPGLRATLRAAEDVLGMANVHVFHANDSKFPRGSHVDRHAHIGEGHIGAEAFRRILTHPKLRRKPFILETPIDEPGDDRRNLDMLKSLAGPGTAMVPSQKHY
;
A
#
# COMPACT_ATOMS: atom_id res chain seq x y z
N MET A 1 -8.77 7.28 15.56
CA MET A 1 -8.09 8.12 16.60
C MET A 1 -6.91 8.84 15.95
N TRP A 2 -6.77 10.17 16.13
CA TRP A 2 -5.65 10.94 15.55
C TRP A 2 -4.30 10.71 16.23
N ARG A 3 -4.28 10.20 17.45
CA ARG A 3 -3.04 9.91 18.19
C ARG A 3 -2.99 8.45 18.59
N ALA A 4 -1.97 7.75 18.10
CA ALA A 4 -1.64 6.42 18.57
C ALA A 4 -0.69 6.51 19.79
N ARG A 5 -0.66 5.46 20.60
CA ARG A 5 0.25 5.38 21.74
C ARG A 5 1.70 5.28 21.24
N VAL A 6 2.62 5.84 22.01
CA VAL A 6 4.06 5.58 21.82
C VAL A 6 4.31 4.11 22.12
N PRO A 7 4.97 3.36 21.24
CA PRO A 7 5.27 1.95 21.49
C PRO A 7 6.14 1.78 22.74
N ASP A 8 5.83 0.78 23.55
CA ASP A 8 6.66 0.40 24.69
C ASP A 8 7.99 -0.18 24.19
N PRO A 9 9.15 0.31 24.67
CA PRO A 9 10.45 -0.20 24.28
C PRO A 9 10.62 -1.72 24.44
N LEU A 10 10.01 -2.32 25.45
CA LEU A 10 10.03 -3.77 25.66
C LEU A 10 9.25 -4.49 24.56
N GLN A 11 8.07 -3.97 24.19
CA GLN A 11 7.26 -4.54 23.10
C GLN A 11 7.98 -4.42 21.75
N ILE A 12 8.67 -3.30 21.49
CA ILE A 12 9.51 -3.14 20.29
C ILE A 12 10.58 -4.24 20.25
N LYS A 13 11.31 -4.43 21.34
CA LYS A 13 12.36 -5.44 21.44
C LYS A 13 11.83 -6.86 21.21
N LEU A 14 10.68 -7.18 21.78
CA LEU A 14 10.02 -8.48 21.61
C LEU A 14 9.57 -8.69 20.15
N LEU A 15 9.01 -7.66 19.51
CA LEU A 15 8.62 -7.71 18.10
C LEU A 15 9.83 -7.95 17.19
N CYS A 16 10.90 -7.20 17.37
CA CYS A 16 12.14 -7.36 16.59
C CYS A 16 12.72 -8.77 16.75
N ALA A 17 12.79 -9.27 17.98
CA ALA A 17 13.27 -10.63 18.25
C ALA A 17 12.39 -11.71 17.63
N ALA A 18 11.05 -11.53 17.66
CA ALA A 18 10.12 -12.45 17.02
C ALA A 18 10.28 -12.43 15.49
N ARG A 19 10.39 -11.24 14.88
CA ARG A 19 10.66 -11.10 13.44
C ARG A 19 11.92 -11.83 13.01
N GLU A 20 13.01 -11.62 13.74
CA GLU A 20 14.29 -12.30 13.47
C GLU A 20 14.15 -13.82 13.62
N ARG A 21 13.57 -14.28 14.74
CA ARG A 21 13.38 -15.71 15.03
C ARG A 21 12.57 -16.42 13.93
N PHE A 22 11.54 -15.80 13.41
CA PHE A 22 10.62 -16.39 12.43
C PHE A 22 10.93 -16.00 10.99
N GLY A 23 11.96 -15.19 10.73
CA GLY A 23 12.34 -14.72 9.40
C GLY A 23 11.24 -13.89 8.73
N LEU A 24 10.50 -13.06 9.48
CA LEU A 24 9.39 -12.27 8.97
C LEU A 24 9.88 -10.95 8.36
N SER A 25 9.85 -10.86 7.03
CA SER A 25 10.23 -9.68 6.26
C SER A 25 9.49 -9.67 4.93
N PRO A 26 9.10 -8.48 4.41
CA PRO A 26 9.16 -7.18 5.07
C PRO A 26 8.08 -7.00 6.15
N LEU A 27 8.32 -6.09 7.11
CA LEU A 27 7.28 -5.53 7.96
C LEU A 27 6.67 -4.33 7.23
N VAL A 28 5.40 -4.41 6.94
CA VAL A 28 4.64 -3.36 6.28
C VAL A 28 3.60 -2.83 7.25
N ILE A 29 3.55 -1.52 7.39
CA ILE A 29 2.57 -0.82 8.21
C ILE A 29 1.66 -0.03 7.29
N HIS A 30 0.37 0.03 7.62
CA HIS A 30 -0.57 0.91 6.97
C HIS A 30 -0.93 2.09 7.87
N THR A 31 -1.00 3.30 7.30
CA THR A 31 -1.42 4.49 8.04
C THR A 31 -2.90 4.44 8.41
N ASN A 32 -3.26 5.20 9.45
CA ASN A 32 -4.65 5.36 9.82
C ASN A 32 -5.43 6.07 8.69
N TYR A 33 -6.63 5.58 8.38
CA TYR A 33 -7.53 6.12 7.34
C TYR A 33 -7.93 7.59 7.51
N LEU A 34 -7.74 8.18 8.70
CA LEU A 34 -8.00 9.59 8.95
C LEU A 34 -6.95 10.53 8.35
N VAL A 35 -5.76 10.02 8.05
CA VAL A 35 -4.68 10.82 7.45
C VAL A 35 -5.07 11.23 6.05
N ASN A 36 -5.10 12.53 5.78
CA ASN A 36 -5.35 13.09 4.46
C ASN A 36 -4.37 14.24 4.19
N LEU A 37 -3.17 13.89 3.70
CA LEU A 37 -2.12 14.88 3.39
C LEU A 37 -2.48 15.73 2.16
N ALA A 38 -3.38 15.27 1.29
CA ALA A 38 -3.88 16.02 0.12
C ALA A 38 -4.93 17.07 0.49
N SER A 39 -5.37 17.13 1.75
CA SER A 39 -6.35 18.14 2.18
C SER A 39 -5.77 19.53 2.15
N LEU A 40 -6.52 20.49 1.60
CA LEU A 40 -6.22 21.91 1.66
C LEU A 40 -6.92 22.62 2.83
N ASP A 41 -7.83 21.92 3.53
CA ASP A 41 -8.37 22.42 4.80
C ASP A 41 -7.24 22.51 5.83
N PRO A 42 -6.95 23.71 6.40
CA PRO A 42 -5.78 23.90 7.26
C PRO A 42 -5.85 23.09 8.56
N VAL A 43 -7.04 22.81 9.07
CA VAL A 43 -7.22 22.03 10.30
C VAL A 43 -7.00 20.54 10.05
N ILE A 44 -7.57 20.01 8.97
CA ILE A 44 -7.40 18.61 8.57
C ILE A 44 -5.93 18.38 8.19
N ARG A 45 -5.33 19.29 7.42
CA ARG A 45 -3.93 19.24 6.99
C ARG A 45 -2.98 19.18 8.19
N ALA A 46 -3.10 20.11 9.14
CA ALA A 46 -2.22 20.15 10.32
C ALA A 46 -2.32 18.85 11.14
N LYS A 47 -3.54 18.35 11.37
CA LYS A 47 -3.76 17.07 12.06
C LYS A 47 -3.19 15.89 11.30
N SER A 48 -3.32 15.90 9.98
CA SER A 48 -2.79 14.81 9.12
C SER A 48 -1.26 14.77 9.13
N ILE A 49 -0.60 15.92 9.06
CA ILE A 49 0.86 16.03 9.16
C ILE A 49 1.37 15.54 10.53
N ASP A 50 0.75 15.99 11.63
CA ASP A 50 1.12 15.56 12.99
C ASP A 50 0.91 14.04 13.17
N ALA A 51 -0.23 13.53 12.72
CA ALA A 51 -0.53 12.09 12.78
C ALA A 51 0.46 11.28 11.93
N PHE A 52 0.73 11.70 10.70
CA PHE A 52 1.62 10.98 9.79
C PHE A 52 3.07 11.02 10.28
N ARG A 53 3.55 12.13 10.85
CA ARG A 53 4.84 12.20 11.53
C ARG A 53 4.95 11.15 12.65
N GLY A 54 3.89 11.01 13.45
CA GLY A 54 3.82 9.97 14.49
C GLY A 54 3.84 8.56 13.92
N GLU A 55 3.23 8.31 12.75
CA GLU A 55 3.31 7.01 12.05
C GLU A 55 4.74 6.73 11.56
N LEU A 56 5.41 7.72 10.93
CA LEU A 56 6.81 7.61 10.51
C LEU A 56 7.72 7.26 11.69
N GLN A 57 7.61 7.98 12.80
CA GLN A 57 8.41 7.74 14.01
C GLN A 57 8.19 6.33 14.57
N ARG A 58 6.94 5.86 14.63
CA ARG A 58 6.62 4.49 15.10
C ARG A 58 7.15 3.43 14.14
N ALA A 59 6.97 3.63 12.84
CA ALA A 59 7.47 2.72 11.81
C ALA A 59 9.00 2.57 11.91
N ILE A 60 9.71 3.68 12.05
CA ILE A 60 11.17 3.68 12.24
C ILE A 60 11.54 2.95 13.55
N ALA A 61 10.85 3.25 14.64
CA ALA A 61 11.16 2.68 15.95
C ALA A 61 11.04 1.14 15.98
N ILE A 62 10.10 0.56 15.24
CA ILE A 62 9.92 -0.90 15.16
C ILE A 62 10.66 -1.55 13.99
N GLY A 63 11.46 -0.76 13.25
CA GLY A 63 12.26 -1.24 12.12
C GLY A 63 11.41 -1.75 10.95
N ALA A 64 10.30 -1.06 10.64
CA ALA A 64 9.51 -1.38 9.47
C ALA A 64 10.26 -1.01 8.18
N GLU A 65 10.13 -1.85 7.16
CA GLU A 65 10.67 -1.58 5.83
C GLU A 65 9.77 -0.63 5.05
N TYR A 66 8.44 -0.74 5.25
CA TYR A 66 7.46 0.03 4.47
C TYR A 66 6.36 0.61 5.35
N LEU A 67 5.93 1.83 4.98
CA LEU A 67 4.75 2.49 5.51
C LEU A 67 3.83 2.87 4.35
N VAL A 68 2.70 2.18 4.22
CA VAL A 68 1.70 2.40 3.18
C VAL A 68 0.81 3.58 3.56
N VAL A 69 0.48 4.43 2.59
CA VAL A 69 -0.41 5.57 2.76
C VAL A 69 -1.28 5.78 1.52
N HIS A 70 -2.58 6.01 1.73
CA HIS A 70 -3.45 6.52 0.68
C HIS A 70 -3.13 7.99 0.39
N PRO A 71 -3.09 8.42 -0.87
CA PRO A 71 -2.83 9.83 -1.21
C PRO A 71 -3.86 10.81 -0.64
N GLY A 72 -5.06 10.33 -0.29
CA GLY A 72 -6.11 11.14 0.30
C GLY A 72 -7.00 11.84 -0.74
N SER A 73 -7.66 12.91 -0.31
CA SER A 73 -8.69 13.61 -1.09
C SER A 73 -8.45 15.11 -1.12
N TYR A 74 -8.49 15.68 -2.33
CA TYR A 74 -8.34 17.11 -2.59
C TYR A 74 -9.66 17.89 -2.56
N ARG A 75 -10.69 17.35 -1.96
CA ARG A 75 -12.06 17.83 -1.92
C ARG A 75 -12.20 19.36 -2.03
N GLY A 76 -12.92 19.84 -3.06
CA GLY A 76 -13.16 21.26 -3.31
C GLY A 76 -12.04 21.99 -4.06
N HIS A 77 -11.00 21.31 -4.49
CA HIS A 77 -9.82 21.84 -5.18
C HIS A 77 -9.50 21.03 -6.44
N SER A 78 -8.37 21.33 -7.10
CA SER A 78 -7.89 20.57 -8.26
C SER A 78 -7.02 19.37 -7.86
N VAL A 79 -6.82 18.45 -8.81
CA VAL A 79 -5.91 17.30 -8.65
C VAL A 79 -4.48 17.77 -8.37
N GLU A 80 -4.03 18.80 -9.09
CA GLU A 80 -2.69 19.38 -8.98
C GLU A 80 -2.45 19.99 -7.60
N GLU A 81 -3.45 20.73 -7.08
CA GLU A 81 -3.40 21.28 -5.73
C GLU A 81 -3.33 20.19 -4.67
N GLY A 82 -4.11 19.11 -4.85
CA GLY A 82 -4.07 17.95 -3.97
C GLY A 82 -2.73 17.23 -3.97
N ILE A 83 -2.13 17.04 -5.16
CA ILE A 83 -0.79 16.45 -5.33
C ILE A 83 0.26 17.31 -4.62
N ALA A 84 0.24 18.63 -4.85
CA ALA A 84 1.17 19.55 -4.21
C ALA A 84 1.00 19.55 -2.68
N ALA A 85 -0.26 19.55 -2.20
CA ALA A 85 -0.56 19.50 -0.78
C ALA A 85 -0.02 18.22 -0.13
N PHE A 86 -0.16 17.07 -0.79
CA PHE A 86 0.35 15.80 -0.31
C PHE A 86 1.88 15.83 -0.19
N ALA A 87 2.59 16.21 -1.26
CA ALA A 87 4.05 16.22 -1.28
C ALA A 87 4.64 17.18 -0.22
N LEU A 88 4.07 18.37 -0.08
CA LEU A 88 4.44 19.31 0.98
C LEU A 88 4.14 18.75 2.37
N GLY A 89 2.98 18.10 2.55
CA GLY A 89 2.60 17.51 3.83
C GLY A 89 3.52 16.35 4.22
N LEU A 90 3.98 15.56 3.26
CA LEU A 90 4.92 14.47 3.48
C LEU A 90 6.30 15.02 3.86
N ARG A 91 6.79 16.04 3.15
CA ARG A 91 8.02 16.77 3.52
C ARG A 91 7.95 17.28 4.97
N ASP A 92 6.87 18.00 5.29
CA ASP A 92 6.69 18.60 6.62
C ASP A 92 6.64 17.52 7.72
N ALA A 93 5.99 16.38 7.45
CA ALA A 93 5.94 15.26 8.40
C ALA A 93 7.29 14.54 8.57
N ALA A 94 8.12 14.52 7.53
CA ALA A 94 9.43 13.87 7.54
C ALA A 94 10.54 14.74 8.16
N GLU A 95 10.30 16.03 8.36
CA GLU A 95 11.29 16.95 8.90
C GLU A 95 11.78 16.51 10.28
N GLY A 96 13.12 16.41 10.44
CA GLY A 96 13.78 16.05 11.70
C GLY A 96 13.69 14.58 12.08
N LEU A 97 13.33 13.69 11.16
CA LEU A 97 13.41 12.25 11.40
C LEU A 97 14.87 11.79 11.56
N PRO A 98 15.15 10.80 12.44
CA PRO A 98 16.47 10.21 12.52
C PRO A 98 16.80 9.43 11.23
N PRO A 99 18.08 9.11 10.95
CA PRO A 99 18.45 8.22 9.85
C PRO A 99 17.67 6.90 9.90
N HIS A 100 17.14 6.45 8.77
CA HIS A 100 16.31 5.24 8.67
C HIS A 100 16.38 4.60 7.29
N GLN A 101 15.82 3.39 7.17
CA GLN A 101 15.67 2.67 5.89
C GLN A 101 14.20 2.53 5.47
N LEU A 102 13.30 3.21 6.18
CA LEU A 102 11.87 3.19 5.90
C LEU A 102 11.58 3.82 4.52
N THR A 103 10.79 3.14 3.70
CA THR A 103 10.23 3.67 2.46
C THR A 103 8.73 3.89 2.63
N VAL A 104 8.22 5.05 2.26
CA VAL A 104 6.78 5.33 2.20
C VAL A 104 6.23 4.78 0.88
N LEU A 105 5.13 4.04 0.94
CA LEU A 105 4.48 3.50 -0.25
C LEU A 105 3.16 4.20 -0.49
N LEU A 106 3.04 4.86 -1.64
CA LEU A 106 1.78 5.40 -2.13
C LEU A 106 0.90 4.25 -2.61
N GLU A 107 -0.28 4.12 -2.05
CA GLU A 107 -1.23 3.11 -2.49
C GLU A 107 -2.17 3.66 -3.55
N ASN A 108 -2.41 2.87 -4.62
CA ASN A 108 -3.48 3.21 -5.54
C ASN A 108 -4.84 3.09 -4.85
N THR A 109 -5.81 3.88 -5.30
CA THR A 109 -7.16 3.92 -4.73
C THR A 109 -8.21 3.53 -5.78
N ALA A 110 -9.44 3.30 -5.35
CA ALA A 110 -10.57 3.05 -6.23
C ALA A 110 -10.94 4.25 -7.12
N GLY A 111 -10.34 5.43 -6.91
CA GLY A 111 -10.62 6.64 -7.69
C GLY A 111 -12.02 7.21 -7.43
N ALA A 112 -12.54 7.05 -6.21
CA ALA A 112 -13.85 7.55 -5.83
C ALA A 112 -13.85 9.07 -5.62
N GLY A 113 -14.74 9.79 -6.28
CA GLY A 113 -14.93 11.23 -6.08
C GLY A 113 -13.65 12.03 -6.30
N CYS A 114 -13.18 12.71 -5.23
CA CYS A 114 -11.98 13.55 -5.24
C CYS A 114 -10.75 12.84 -4.62
N HIS A 115 -10.73 11.51 -4.56
CA HIS A 115 -9.58 10.76 -4.06
C HIS A 115 -8.50 10.66 -5.12
N LEU A 116 -7.25 10.99 -4.74
CA LEU A 116 -6.07 10.77 -5.56
C LEU A 116 -5.68 9.29 -5.59
N GLY A 117 -4.91 8.90 -6.60
CA GLY A 117 -4.36 7.57 -6.73
C GLY A 117 -5.23 6.58 -7.52
N GLY A 118 -6.34 7.05 -8.09
CA GLY A 118 -7.13 6.28 -9.05
C GLY A 118 -6.44 6.08 -10.41
N LYS A 119 -5.42 6.90 -10.70
CA LYS A 119 -4.58 6.82 -11.90
C LYS A 119 -3.11 6.70 -11.52
N PHE A 120 -2.35 5.95 -12.29
CA PHE A 120 -0.91 5.79 -12.05
C PHE A 120 -0.15 7.10 -12.20
N GLU A 121 -0.59 7.98 -13.10
CA GLU A 121 0.00 9.30 -13.33
C GLU A 121 -0.09 10.19 -12.09
N GLU A 122 -1.16 10.10 -11.32
CA GLU A 122 -1.32 10.84 -10.06
C GLU A 122 -0.29 10.37 -9.03
N LEU A 123 -0.13 9.05 -8.86
CA LEU A 123 0.87 8.46 -7.96
C LEU A 123 2.30 8.85 -8.39
N ARG A 124 2.56 8.82 -9.70
CA ARG A 124 3.85 9.22 -10.26
C ARG A 124 4.14 10.70 -9.97
N SER A 125 3.17 11.59 -10.21
CA SER A 125 3.33 13.02 -9.95
C SER A 125 3.60 13.33 -8.47
N ILE A 126 2.90 12.62 -7.57
CA ILE A 126 3.17 12.75 -6.11
C ILE A 126 4.60 12.33 -5.80
N ARG A 127 5.05 11.19 -6.30
CA ARG A 127 6.41 10.69 -6.04
C ARG A 127 7.48 11.63 -6.57
N ASP A 128 7.32 12.09 -7.81
CA ASP A 128 8.30 12.96 -8.46
C ASP A 128 8.41 14.29 -7.73
N LEU A 129 7.28 14.92 -7.40
CA LEU A 129 7.26 16.18 -6.63
C LEU A 129 7.83 15.99 -5.21
N THR A 130 7.55 14.84 -4.58
CA THR A 130 8.13 14.53 -3.25
C THR A 130 9.64 14.44 -3.30
N ALA A 131 10.20 13.81 -4.35
CA ALA A 131 11.65 13.66 -4.51
C ALA A 131 12.38 15.01 -4.72
N GLU A 132 11.67 16.06 -5.17
CA GLU A 132 12.20 17.42 -5.24
C GLU A 132 12.24 18.14 -3.89
N LEU A 133 11.41 17.66 -2.93
CA LEU A 133 11.18 18.37 -1.65
C LEU A 133 11.86 17.71 -0.45
N THR A 134 12.18 16.42 -0.52
CA THR A 134 12.74 15.64 0.59
C THR A 134 13.48 14.41 0.10
N ASP A 135 14.47 13.94 0.88
CA ASP A 135 15.19 12.70 0.64
C ASP A 135 14.44 11.45 1.12
N LEU A 136 13.20 11.58 1.63
CA LEU A 136 12.40 10.46 2.08
C LEU A 136 12.11 9.51 0.91
N PRO A 137 12.52 8.22 0.98
CA PRO A 137 12.24 7.28 -0.10
C PRO A 137 10.75 7.03 -0.27
N VAL A 138 10.26 7.15 -1.52
CA VAL A 138 8.86 6.91 -1.88
C VAL A 138 8.77 5.87 -3.00
N GLY A 139 7.95 4.85 -2.77
CA GLY A 139 7.60 3.82 -3.75
C GLY A 139 6.08 3.64 -3.83
N TYR A 140 5.65 2.46 -4.29
CA TYR A 140 4.24 2.17 -4.50
C TYR A 140 3.81 0.85 -3.87
N CYS A 141 2.56 0.83 -3.38
CA CYS A 141 1.77 -0.35 -3.08
C CYS A 141 0.63 -0.42 -4.09
N LEU A 142 0.35 -1.60 -4.66
CA LEU A 142 -0.77 -1.79 -5.56
C LEU A 142 -1.80 -2.74 -4.94
N ASP A 143 -3.00 -2.22 -4.69
CA ASP A 143 -4.15 -3.00 -4.24
C ASP A 143 -4.96 -3.52 -5.43
N THR A 144 -5.26 -4.81 -5.44
CA THR A 144 -5.97 -5.48 -6.52
C THR A 144 -7.45 -5.08 -6.59
N CYS A 145 -8.12 -4.90 -5.44
CA CYS A 145 -9.50 -4.41 -5.40
C CYS A 145 -9.57 -2.98 -5.94
N HIS A 146 -8.66 -2.11 -5.51
CA HIS A 146 -8.61 -0.73 -5.95
C HIS A 146 -8.30 -0.61 -7.46
N LEU A 147 -7.37 -1.43 -7.99
CA LEU A 147 -7.11 -1.48 -9.44
C LEU A 147 -8.38 -1.81 -10.22
N LEU A 148 -9.10 -2.87 -9.82
CA LEU A 148 -10.34 -3.25 -10.48
C LEU A 148 -11.39 -2.14 -10.38
N ALA A 149 -11.60 -1.60 -9.18
CA ALA A 149 -12.57 -0.54 -8.93
C ALA A 149 -12.25 0.74 -9.72
N ALA A 150 -10.99 1.11 -9.89
CA ALA A 150 -10.54 2.25 -10.69
C ALA A 150 -10.66 2.02 -12.21
N GLY A 151 -10.98 0.80 -12.65
CA GLY A 151 -11.23 0.48 -14.06
C GLY A 151 -10.13 -0.32 -14.76
N PHE A 152 -9.02 -0.62 -14.09
CA PHE A 152 -7.98 -1.49 -14.63
C PHE A 152 -8.50 -2.93 -14.77
N ASP A 153 -8.28 -3.54 -15.93
CA ASP A 153 -8.62 -4.95 -16.12
C ASP A 153 -7.46 -5.82 -15.64
N ILE A 154 -7.63 -6.43 -14.47
CA ILE A 154 -6.70 -7.42 -13.91
C ILE A 154 -7.29 -8.83 -13.97
N VAL A 155 -8.50 -8.97 -14.51
CA VAL A 155 -9.25 -10.23 -14.56
C VAL A 155 -8.92 -11.02 -15.82
N THR A 156 -8.92 -10.38 -16.98
CA THR A 156 -8.61 -11.07 -18.24
C THR A 156 -7.11 -11.13 -18.51
N VAL A 157 -6.65 -12.14 -19.26
CA VAL A 157 -5.22 -12.25 -19.63
C VAL A 157 -4.73 -11.02 -20.42
N PRO A 158 -5.46 -10.53 -21.44
CA PRO A 158 -5.06 -9.31 -22.15
C PRO A 158 -5.07 -8.07 -21.24
N GLY A 159 -6.09 -7.96 -20.38
CA GLY A 159 -6.25 -6.86 -19.45
C GLY A 159 -5.13 -6.79 -18.42
N LEU A 160 -4.81 -7.90 -17.75
CA LEU A 160 -3.69 -7.97 -16.81
C LEU A 160 -2.37 -7.56 -17.50
N ARG A 161 -2.14 -8.05 -18.73
CA ARG A 161 -0.94 -7.66 -19.49
C ARG A 161 -0.90 -6.15 -19.76
N ALA A 162 -2.03 -5.55 -20.15
CA ALA A 162 -2.12 -4.12 -20.41
C ALA A 162 -1.92 -3.30 -19.12
N THR A 163 -2.56 -3.70 -18.02
CA THR A 163 -2.41 -3.06 -16.71
C THR A 163 -0.96 -3.11 -16.20
N LEU A 164 -0.30 -4.26 -16.30
CA LEU A 164 1.10 -4.39 -15.88
C LEU A 164 2.06 -3.61 -16.78
N ARG A 165 1.74 -3.46 -18.07
CA ARG A 165 2.51 -2.59 -18.97
C ARG A 165 2.34 -1.12 -18.57
N ALA A 166 1.12 -0.66 -18.33
CA ALA A 166 0.87 0.71 -17.88
C ALA A 166 1.56 0.99 -16.53
N ALA A 167 1.54 0.06 -15.58
CA ALA A 167 2.27 0.19 -14.32
C ALA A 167 3.80 0.25 -14.54
N GLU A 168 4.34 -0.54 -15.45
CA GLU A 168 5.77 -0.48 -15.82
C GLU A 168 6.14 0.88 -16.42
N ASP A 169 5.35 1.35 -17.40
CA ASP A 169 5.64 2.56 -18.17
C ASP A 169 5.52 3.82 -17.31
N VAL A 170 4.55 3.87 -16.38
CA VAL A 170 4.29 5.05 -15.55
C VAL A 170 5.02 4.99 -14.21
N LEU A 171 4.92 3.88 -13.49
CA LEU A 171 5.45 3.76 -12.12
C LEU A 171 6.85 3.16 -12.08
N GLY A 172 7.16 2.27 -13.03
CA GLY A 172 8.31 1.38 -12.98
C GLY A 172 8.11 0.26 -11.94
N MET A 173 8.03 -0.99 -12.39
CA MET A 173 7.77 -2.12 -11.48
C MET A 173 8.83 -2.33 -10.39
N ALA A 174 10.02 -1.78 -10.57
CA ALA A 174 11.06 -1.77 -9.54
C ALA A 174 10.64 -0.94 -8.31
N ASN A 175 9.84 0.11 -8.51
CA ASN A 175 9.34 0.99 -7.45
C ASN A 175 8.05 0.46 -6.79
N VAL A 176 7.42 -0.57 -7.34
CA VAL A 176 6.27 -1.25 -6.72
C VAL A 176 6.82 -2.31 -5.76
N HIS A 177 6.72 -2.07 -4.47
CA HIS A 177 7.34 -2.92 -3.45
C HIS A 177 6.39 -3.95 -2.85
N VAL A 178 5.10 -3.62 -2.72
CA VAL A 178 4.07 -4.43 -2.07
C VAL A 178 2.81 -4.49 -2.93
N PHE A 179 2.10 -5.60 -2.84
CA PHE A 179 0.73 -5.73 -3.32
C PHE A 179 -0.21 -6.01 -2.17
N HIS A 180 -1.34 -5.30 -2.11
CA HIS A 180 -2.48 -5.75 -1.31
C HIS A 180 -3.32 -6.69 -2.18
N ALA A 181 -3.51 -7.91 -1.67
CA ALA A 181 -4.27 -8.97 -2.34
C ALA A 181 -5.67 -9.01 -1.78
N ASN A 182 -6.57 -8.25 -2.38
CA ASN A 182 -7.96 -8.14 -1.97
C ASN A 182 -8.88 -8.39 -3.16
N ASP A 183 -9.86 -9.28 -3.00
CA ASP A 183 -10.90 -9.42 -4.03
C ASP A 183 -11.92 -8.29 -3.89
N SER A 184 -12.73 -8.04 -4.90
CA SER A 184 -13.64 -6.90 -4.94
C SER A 184 -15.09 -7.35 -4.91
N LYS A 185 -15.90 -6.77 -4.00
CA LYS A 185 -17.34 -6.97 -3.98
C LYS A 185 -18.07 -6.32 -5.17
N PHE A 186 -17.39 -5.40 -5.88
CA PHE A 186 -17.98 -4.64 -6.97
C PHE A 186 -17.22 -4.84 -8.28
N PRO A 187 -17.89 -4.67 -9.45
CA PRO A 187 -17.27 -4.88 -10.73
C PRO A 187 -16.26 -3.79 -11.09
N ARG A 188 -15.52 -4.05 -12.17
CA ARG A 188 -14.53 -3.13 -12.74
C ARG A 188 -15.15 -1.76 -13.05
N GLY A 189 -14.46 -0.70 -12.63
CA GLY A 189 -14.88 0.70 -12.88
C GLY A 189 -16.02 1.16 -11.97
N SER A 190 -16.27 0.44 -10.87
CA SER A 190 -17.30 0.81 -9.91
C SER A 190 -16.94 2.02 -9.05
N HIS A 191 -15.66 2.32 -8.90
CA HIS A 191 -15.13 3.32 -7.97
C HIS A 191 -15.55 3.08 -6.51
N VAL A 192 -15.81 1.82 -6.15
CA VAL A 192 -16.23 1.42 -4.80
C VAL A 192 -15.17 0.55 -4.17
N ASP A 193 -14.58 1.02 -3.09
CA ASP A 193 -13.63 0.28 -2.27
C ASP A 193 -14.40 -0.59 -1.27
N ARG A 194 -14.54 -1.89 -1.59
CA ARG A 194 -15.12 -2.91 -0.71
C ARG A 194 -14.50 -4.26 -1.01
N HIS A 195 -13.68 -4.72 -0.08
CA HIS A 195 -12.97 -5.99 -0.19
C HIS A 195 -13.91 -7.19 -0.01
N ALA A 196 -13.68 -8.23 -0.80
CA ALA A 196 -14.26 -9.56 -0.66
C ALA A 196 -13.20 -10.57 -0.25
N HIS A 197 -13.62 -11.76 0.17
CA HIS A 197 -12.71 -12.88 0.37
C HIS A 197 -12.09 -13.33 -0.95
N ILE A 198 -10.84 -13.81 -0.89
CA ILE A 198 -10.09 -14.22 -2.09
C ILE A 198 -10.84 -15.28 -2.88
N GLY A 199 -11.13 -14.97 -4.13
CA GLY A 199 -11.83 -15.85 -5.07
C GLY A 199 -13.36 -15.74 -5.02
N GLU A 200 -13.93 -14.97 -4.12
CA GLU A 200 -15.39 -14.81 -3.94
C GLU A 200 -15.94 -13.50 -4.52
N GLY A 201 -15.06 -12.63 -5.06
CA GLY A 201 -15.42 -11.35 -5.66
C GLY A 201 -15.34 -11.35 -7.18
N HIS A 202 -15.32 -10.13 -7.72
CA HIS A 202 -15.28 -9.89 -9.17
C HIS A 202 -13.90 -10.09 -9.82
N ILE A 203 -12.82 -10.23 -9.02
CA ILE A 203 -11.50 -10.63 -9.51
C ILE A 203 -11.47 -12.15 -9.71
N GLY A 204 -11.86 -12.90 -8.68
CA GLY A 204 -12.00 -14.34 -8.72
C GLY A 204 -10.67 -15.11 -8.66
N ALA A 205 -10.77 -16.38 -8.25
CA ALA A 205 -9.62 -17.24 -7.97
C ALA A 205 -8.66 -17.40 -9.16
N GLU A 206 -9.19 -17.50 -10.38
CA GLU A 206 -8.36 -17.72 -11.57
C GLU A 206 -7.52 -16.50 -11.95
N ALA A 207 -8.03 -15.27 -11.72
CA ALA A 207 -7.25 -14.07 -11.91
C ALA A 207 -6.16 -13.94 -10.83
N PHE A 208 -6.47 -14.23 -9.56
CA PHE A 208 -5.45 -14.30 -8.51
C PHE A 208 -4.36 -15.32 -8.83
N ARG A 209 -4.70 -16.52 -9.34
CA ARG A 209 -3.70 -17.49 -9.78
C ARG A 209 -2.75 -16.87 -10.80
N ARG A 210 -3.26 -16.18 -11.82
CA ARG A 210 -2.45 -15.50 -12.83
C ARG A 210 -1.56 -14.41 -12.26
N ILE A 211 -2.09 -13.60 -11.35
CA ILE A 211 -1.34 -12.53 -10.67
C ILE A 211 -0.20 -13.12 -9.85
N LEU A 212 -0.49 -14.08 -8.97
CA LEU A 212 0.47 -14.68 -8.04
C LEU A 212 1.58 -15.46 -8.74
N THR A 213 1.27 -16.08 -9.89
CA THR A 213 2.26 -16.86 -10.67
C THR A 213 2.97 -16.03 -11.75
N HIS A 214 2.59 -14.75 -11.94
CA HIS A 214 3.17 -13.90 -12.97
C HIS A 214 4.67 -13.67 -12.72
N PRO A 215 5.57 -13.83 -13.71
CA PRO A 215 7.02 -13.73 -13.51
C PRO A 215 7.51 -12.44 -12.86
N LYS A 216 6.88 -11.30 -13.16
CA LYS A 216 7.22 -10.01 -12.58
C LYS A 216 6.67 -9.81 -11.15
N LEU A 217 5.64 -10.56 -10.75
CA LEU A 217 4.93 -10.35 -9.49
C LEU A 217 5.21 -11.40 -8.42
N ARG A 218 5.41 -12.65 -8.80
CA ARG A 218 5.53 -13.81 -7.90
C ARG A 218 6.59 -13.70 -6.79
N ARG A 219 7.50 -12.73 -6.88
CA ARG A 219 8.53 -12.46 -5.87
C ARG A 219 8.22 -11.22 -5.02
N LYS A 220 7.13 -10.52 -5.31
CA LYS A 220 6.69 -9.37 -4.51
C LYS A 220 5.93 -9.86 -3.28
N PRO A 221 6.00 -9.16 -2.15
CA PRO A 221 5.13 -9.40 -1.00
C PRO A 221 3.67 -9.15 -1.38
N PHE A 222 2.78 -10.07 -0.96
CA PHE A 222 1.34 -9.92 -1.04
C PHE A 222 0.77 -9.92 0.36
N ILE A 223 -0.03 -8.91 0.70
CA ILE A 223 -0.64 -8.73 2.02
C ILE A 223 -2.16 -8.73 1.84
N LEU A 224 -2.85 -9.39 2.77
CA LEU A 224 -4.31 -9.47 2.80
C LEU A 224 -4.86 -8.35 3.69
N GLU A 225 -5.93 -7.70 3.22
CA GLU A 225 -6.79 -6.78 3.98
C GLU A 225 -8.26 -7.18 3.80
N THR A 226 -8.47 -8.48 3.66
CA THR A 226 -9.80 -9.09 3.46
C THR A 226 -10.67 -8.95 4.70
N PRO A 227 -12.01 -9.06 4.56
CA PRO A 227 -12.91 -9.06 5.71
C PRO A 227 -12.55 -10.13 6.75
N ILE A 228 -12.73 -9.79 8.03
CA ILE A 228 -12.53 -10.67 9.19
C ILE A 228 -13.83 -10.70 10.01
N ASP A 229 -14.95 -10.98 9.33
CA ASP A 229 -16.28 -10.97 9.92
C ASP A 229 -16.49 -12.19 10.83
N GLU A 230 -15.84 -13.33 10.50
CA GLU A 230 -15.95 -14.59 11.25
C GLU A 230 -14.56 -15.09 11.71
N PRO A 231 -14.50 -15.82 12.84
CA PRO A 231 -13.26 -16.45 13.30
C PRO A 231 -12.66 -17.39 12.24
N GLY A 232 -11.41 -17.16 11.87
CA GLY A 232 -10.69 -17.97 10.88
C GLY A 232 -10.68 -17.44 9.47
N ASP A 233 -11.34 -16.32 9.18
CA ASP A 233 -11.36 -15.69 7.86
C ASP A 233 -9.95 -15.35 7.36
N ASP A 234 -9.09 -14.79 8.21
CA ASP A 234 -7.69 -14.53 7.87
C ASP A 234 -6.95 -15.80 7.40
N ARG A 235 -7.14 -16.89 8.14
CA ARG A 235 -6.50 -18.16 7.81
C ARG A 235 -7.05 -18.72 6.51
N ARG A 236 -8.37 -18.67 6.30
CA ARG A 236 -9.04 -19.11 5.07
C ARG A 236 -8.51 -18.35 3.85
N ASN A 237 -8.45 -17.02 3.91
CA ASN A 237 -7.95 -16.18 2.83
C ASN A 237 -6.47 -16.44 2.54
N LEU A 238 -5.65 -16.58 3.59
CA LEU A 238 -4.23 -16.90 3.45
C LEU A 238 -4.00 -18.27 2.81
N ASP A 239 -4.73 -19.29 3.24
CA ASP A 239 -4.62 -20.66 2.69
C ASP A 239 -5.11 -20.70 1.23
N MET A 240 -6.18 -19.95 0.89
CA MET A 240 -6.63 -19.77 -0.48
C MET A 240 -5.52 -19.11 -1.33
N LEU A 241 -4.96 -17.99 -0.90
CA LEU A 241 -3.90 -17.29 -1.63
C LEU A 241 -2.69 -18.21 -1.88
N LYS A 242 -2.24 -18.95 -0.85
CA LYS A 242 -1.14 -19.92 -0.96
C LYS A 242 -1.46 -21.04 -1.95
N SER A 243 -2.68 -21.56 -1.96
CA SER A 243 -3.10 -22.61 -2.89
C SER A 243 -3.07 -22.15 -4.34
N LEU A 244 -3.41 -20.88 -4.58
CA LEU A 244 -3.40 -20.25 -5.90
C LEU A 244 -1.99 -19.94 -6.40
N ALA A 245 -1.07 -19.64 -5.50
CA ALA A 245 0.34 -19.37 -5.83
C ALA A 245 1.09 -20.63 -6.29
N GLY A 246 0.61 -21.82 -5.92
CA GLY A 246 1.21 -23.12 -6.28
C GLY A 246 2.44 -23.52 -5.45
N PRO A 247 2.88 -24.78 -5.53
CA PRO A 247 4.09 -25.24 -4.86
C PRO A 247 5.34 -24.62 -5.51
N GLY A 248 6.00 -23.72 -4.83
CA GLY A 248 7.23 -23.05 -5.29
C GLY A 248 7.32 -21.57 -5.00
N THR A 249 6.26 -20.97 -4.49
CA THR A 249 6.26 -19.58 -3.98
C THR A 249 6.58 -19.58 -2.47
N ALA A 250 7.37 -20.55 -2.01
CA ALA A 250 7.86 -20.57 -0.64
C ALA A 250 8.74 -19.31 -0.42
N MET A 251 8.46 -18.61 0.67
CA MET A 251 9.21 -17.47 1.17
C MET A 251 10.71 -17.72 1.00
N VAL A 252 11.37 -16.86 0.21
CA VAL A 252 12.83 -16.86 0.16
C VAL A 252 13.31 -16.35 1.52
N PRO A 253 14.02 -17.14 2.31
CA PRO A 253 14.67 -16.62 3.51
C PRO A 253 15.64 -15.52 3.05
N SER A 254 15.61 -14.36 3.73
CA SER A 254 16.56 -13.29 3.45
C SER A 254 17.98 -13.85 3.50
N GLN A 255 18.68 -13.81 2.37
CA GLN A 255 20.12 -14.11 2.39
C GLN A 255 20.80 -13.05 3.26
N LYS A 256 21.36 -13.49 4.36
CA LYS A 256 22.26 -12.67 5.18
C LYS A 256 23.46 -12.31 4.30
N HIS A 257 23.59 -11.05 3.94
CA HIS A 257 24.89 -10.52 3.56
C HIS A 257 25.63 -10.21 4.87
N TYR A 258 26.68 -11.00 5.13
CA TYR A 258 27.69 -10.76 6.16
C TYR A 258 28.54 -9.56 5.76
#